data_8b552918a97eb06402f314fbfd11a902
#
_entry.id   8b552918a97eb06402f314fbfd11a902
#
_cell.length_a   1.000
_cell.length_b   1.000
_cell.length_c   1.000
_cell.angle_alpha   90.00
_cell.angle_beta   90.00
_cell.angle_gamma   90.00
#
_symmetry.space_group_name_H-M   'P 1'
#
loop_
_entity.id
_entity.type
_entity.pdbx_description
1 polymer ?
#
loop_
_entity_poly.entity_id
_entity_poly.type
_entity_poly.pdbx_seq_one_letter_code
_entity_poly.pdbx_strand_id
1 'polypeptide(L)'
;VGCKAGQLTTFNYQFPSPGQTVIHLEIDGEEIGRNFPGSVPLLGDAALGLDALLKELDDASDSSSWDFPSWKEKQDDWRAGQIDPERAGEPLRPQPVMGVVNEMLTDHDLVVCDASLASGWAATYLTFEKSGRRLIAPRGLAGLGWGTPAAIGAWLGSQGAKRVIQFAGDGGFSYSMQELEVMNRFQMPVISIIFNNDTLGWIKHVQRDHYDENYFSTDYAHIDFATV
;
A
#
# COMPACT_ATOMS: atom_id res chain seq x y z
N VAL A 1 -16.72 1.49 -2.67
CA VAL A 1 -16.64 2.94 -2.87
C VAL A 1 -15.25 3.30 -3.36
N GLY A 2 -15.14 4.01 -4.51
CA GLY A 2 -13.88 4.48 -5.09
C GLY A 2 -12.88 3.36 -5.40
N CYS A 3 -13.35 2.16 -5.71
CA CYS A 3 -12.51 0.98 -5.87
C CYS A 3 -12.74 0.36 -7.26
N LYS A 4 -11.66 0.20 -8.02
CA LYS A 4 -11.71 -0.46 -9.34
C LYS A 4 -11.95 -1.97 -9.28
N ALA A 5 -12.04 -2.55 -8.08
CA ALA A 5 -12.28 -3.97 -7.83
C ALA A 5 -11.38 -4.87 -8.70
N GLY A 6 -10.07 -4.54 -8.72
CA GLY A 6 -9.07 -5.26 -9.51
C GLY A 6 -8.62 -6.58 -8.88
N GLN A 7 -7.77 -7.30 -9.58
CA GLN A 7 -7.32 -8.65 -9.24
C GLN A 7 -6.88 -8.82 -7.78
N LEU A 8 -6.00 -7.95 -7.28
CA LEU A 8 -5.46 -8.09 -5.93
C LEU A 8 -6.47 -7.76 -4.84
N THR A 9 -7.34 -6.78 -5.06
CA THR A 9 -8.34 -6.36 -4.08
C THR A 9 -9.51 -7.33 -3.97
N THR A 10 -9.65 -8.24 -4.91
CA THR A 10 -10.75 -9.19 -5.02
C THR A 10 -10.29 -10.65 -4.98
N PHE A 11 -9.09 -10.93 -4.50
CA PHE A 11 -8.52 -12.30 -4.46
C PHE A 11 -8.66 -13.01 -5.81
N ASN A 12 -8.08 -12.44 -6.86
CA ASN A 12 -8.22 -12.96 -8.23
C ASN A 12 -9.69 -13.06 -8.69
N TYR A 13 -10.49 -12.03 -8.41
CA TYR A 13 -11.91 -11.94 -8.78
C TYR A 13 -12.80 -13.00 -8.10
N GLN A 14 -12.37 -13.55 -6.96
CA GLN A 14 -13.16 -14.51 -6.17
C GLN A 14 -14.05 -13.83 -5.13
N PHE A 15 -13.80 -12.55 -4.84
CA PHE A 15 -14.59 -11.74 -3.91
C PHE A 15 -15.01 -10.42 -4.60
N PRO A 16 -16.28 -10.02 -4.49
CA PRO A 16 -17.41 -10.67 -3.83
C PRO A 16 -17.79 -12.01 -4.47
N SER A 17 -18.31 -12.93 -3.63
CA SER A 17 -18.69 -14.27 -4.08
C SER A 17 -19.92 -14.24 -4.99
N PRO A 18 -20.11 -15.24 -5.87
CA PRO A 18 -21.31 -15.35 -6.69
C PRO A 18 -22.59 -15.27 -5.85
N GLY A 19 -23.53 -14.44 -6.26
CA GLY A 19 -24.80 -14.21 -5.57
C GLY A 19 -24.79 -13.07 -4.54
N GLN A 20 -23.63 -12.49 -4.23
CA GLN A 20 -23.58 -11.26 -3.44
C GLN A 20 -23.95 -10.05 -4.30
N THR A 21 -24.78 -9.17 -3.76
CA THR A 21 -25.09 -7.89 -4.41
C THR A 21 -23.92 -6.93 -4.22
N VAL A 22 -23.44 -6.38 -5.33
CA VAL A 22 -22.39 -5.36 -5.32
C VAL A 22 -23.02 -4.00 -5.56
N ILE A 23 -22.82 -3.07 -4.64
CA ILE A 23 -23.15 -1.66 -4.84
C ILE A 23 -21.83 -0.93 -5.15
N HIS A 24 -21.71 -0.36 -6.33
CA HIS A 24 -20.47 0.24 -6.82
C HIS A 24 -20.60 1.75 -6.96
N LEU A 25 -20.13 2.47 -5.95
CA LEU A 25 -20.04 3.93 -5.98
C LEU A 25 -18.66 4.34 -6.53
N GLU A 26 -18.64 4.95 -7.69
CA GLU A 26 -17.41 5.34 -8.40
C GLU A 26 -17.67 6.62 -9.22
N ILE A 27 -16.66 7.46 -9.32
CA ILE A 27 -16.73 8.70 -10.11
C ILE A 27 -16.50 8.45 -11.61
N ASP A 28 -15.78 7.38 -11.92
CA ASP A 28 -15.51 6.95 -13.30
C ASP A 28 -16.55 5.91 -13.74
N GLY A 29 -17.43 6.31 -14.63
CA GLY A 29 -18.51 5.44 -15.13
C GLY A 29 -18.00 4.22 -15.91
N GLU A 30 -16.78 4.26 -16.46
CA GLU A 30 -16.18 3.13 -17.17
C GLU A 30 -15.71 2.00 -16.25
N GLU A 31 -15.48 2.32 -14.97
CA GLU A 31 -15.07 1.34 -13.97
C GLU A 31 -16.28 0.63 -13.32
N ILE A 32 -17.47 1.25 -13.35
CA ILE A 32 -18.67 0.66 -12.75
C ILE A 32 -19.08 -0.63 -13.46
N GLY A 33 -19.11 -1.72 -12.72
CA GLY A 33 -19.51 -3.04 -13.25
C GLY A 33 -18.48 -3.70 -14.15
N ARG A 34 -17.32 -3.08 -14.40
CA ARG A 34 -16.28 -3.58 -15.31
C ARG A 34 -15.84 -5.00 -14.96
N ASN A 35 -15.55 -5.27 -13.70
CA ASN A 35 -15.10 -6.56 -13.22
C ASN A 35 -16.24 -7.39 -12.58
N PHE A 36 -17.31 -6.74 -12.17
CA PHE A 36 -18.47 -7.36 -11.55
C PHE A 36 -19.75 -6.88 -12.25
N PRO A 37 -20.09 -7.46 -13.41
CA PRO A 37 -21.31 -7.15 -14.14
C PRO A 37 -22.55 -7.38 -13.28
N GLY A 38 -23.53 -6.51 -13.39
CA GLY A 38 -24.76 -6.57 -12.56
C GLY A 38 -24.66 -5.84 -11.22
N SER A 39 -23.57 -5.11 -10.98
CA SER A 39 -23.48 -4.19 -9.85
C SER A 39 -24.56 -3.12 -9.90
N VAL A 40 -25.08 -2.71 -8.74
CA VAL A 40 -25.92 -1.53 -8.61
C VAL A 40 -25.04 -0.29 -8.77
N PRO A 41 -25.21 0.50 -9.84
CA PRO A 41 -24.32 1.61 -10.13
C PRO A 41 -24.69 2.85 -9.32
N LEU A 42 -23.72 3.46 -8.69
CA LEU A 42 -23.81 4.79 -8.10
C LEU A 42 -22.68 5.65 -8.70
N LEU A 43 -23.02 6.40 -9.74
CA LEU A 43 -22.06 7.27 -10.41
C LEU A 43 -21.99 8.61 -9.69
N GLY A 44 -20.83 8.95 -9.12
CA GLY A 44 -20.64 10.21 -8.43
C GLY A 44 -19.43 10.28 -7.52
N ASP A 45 -19.25 11.45 -6.93
CA ASP A 45 -18.26 11.67 -5.89
C ASP A 45 -18.54 10.81 -4.65
N ALA A 46 -17.48 10.25 -4.07
CA ALA A 46 -17.60 9.32 -2.94
C ALA A 46 -18.21 9.97 -1.70
N ALA A 47 -17.85 11.22 -1.39
CA ALA A 47 -18.39 11.92 -0.20
C ALA A 47 -19.86 12.23 -0.39
N LEU A 48 -20.23 12.78 -1.54
CA LEU A 48 -21.63 13.11 -1.85
C LEU A 48 -22.50 11.86 -1.93
N GLY A 49 -21.98 10.77 -2.51
CA GLY A 49 -22.70 9.50 -2.58
C GLY A 49 -22.90 8.85 -1.22
N LEU A 50 -21.89 8.89 -0.35
CA LEU A 50 -22.01 8.38 1.01
C LEU A 50 -22.97 9.22 1.85
N ASP A 51 -22.93 10.55 1.73
CA ASP A 51 -23.87 11.44 2.43
C ASP A 51 -25.32 11.19 1.99
N ALA A 52 -25.55 10.93 0.72
CA ALA A 52 -26.86 10.57 0.20
C ALA A 52 -27.35 9.20 0.77
N LEU A 53 -26.45 8.20 0.75
CA LEU A 53 -26.76 6.88 1.33
C LEU A 53 -27.07 6.96 2.82
N LEU A 54 -26.31 7.73 3.59
CA LEU A 54 -26.52 7.90 5.03
C LEU A 54 -27.92 8.49 5.31
N LYS A 55 -28.34 9.51 4.54
CA LYS A 55 -29.66 10.12 4.68
C LYS A 55 -30.81 9.14 4.43
N GLU A 56 -30.63 8.24 3.46
CA GLU A 56 -31.66 7.21 3.16
C GLU A 56 -31.65 6.07 4.19
N LEU A 57 -30.55 5.89 4.93
CA LEU A 57 -30.40 4.84 5.96
C LEU A 57 -30.77 5.31 7.37
N ASP A 58 -31.02 6.61 7.58
CA ASP A 58 -31.29 7.20 8.91
C ASP A 58 -32.48 6.53 9.63
N ASP A 59 -33.43 5.93 8.89
CA ASP A 59 -34.56 5.18 9.41
C ASP A 59 -34.38 3.65 9.43
N ALA A 60 -33.18 3.16 9.00
CA ALA A 60 -32.92 1.74 8.98
C ALA A 60 -32.57 1.23 10.38
N SER A 61 -33.38 0.31 10.91
CA SER A 61 -33.05 -0.39 12.15
C SER A 61 -31.71 -1.17 11.96
N ASP A 62 -30.84 -1.06 12.93
CA ASP A 62 -29.62 -1.89 12.96
C ASP A 62 -30.02 -3.37 13.14
N SER A 63 -30.09 -4.08 12.03
CA SER A 63 -30.35 -5.52 12.00
C SER A 63 -29.08 -6.35 11.76
N SER A 64 -27.91 -5.70 11.87
CA SER A 64 -26.64 -6.36 11.62
C SER A 64 -26.33 -7.38 12.70
N SER A 65 -26.17 -8.64 12.29
CA SER A 65 -25.66 -9.72 13.14
C SER A 65 -24.11 -9.73 13.21
N TRP A 66 -23.48 -8.71 12.68
CA TRP A 66 -22.01 -8.63 12.62
C TRP A 66 -21.44 -8.09 13.93
N ASP A 67 -20.61 -8.89 14.56
CA ASP A 67 -19.80 -8.46 15.70
C ASP A 67 -18.54 -7.74 15.22
N PHE A 68 -18.73 -6.53 14.67
CA PHE A 68 -17.64 -5.72 14.16
C PHE A 68 -16.58 -5.38 15.21
N PRO A 69 -16.93 -5.04 16.47
CA PRO A 69 -15.93 -4.79 17.52
C PRO A 69 -14.97 -5.96 17.74
N SER A 70 -15.50 -7.20 17.84
CA SER A 70 -14.67 -8.39 18.01
C SER A 70 -13.75 -8.66 16.80
N TRP A 71 -14.22 -8.41 15.59
CA TRP A 71 -13.40 -8.53 14.39
C TRP A 71 -12.26 -7.49 14.38
N LYS A 72 -12.58 -6.26 14.75
CA LYS A 72 -11.59 -5.18 14.83
C LYS A 72 -10.50 -5.49 15.87
N GLU A 73 -10.88 -5.92 17.05
CA GLU A 73 -9.95 -6.31 18.12
C GLU A 73 -9.00 -7.41 17.63
N LYS A 74 -9.51 -8.49 17.04
CA LYS A 74 -8.69 -9.57 16.49
C LYS A 74 -7.72 -9.10 15.42
N GLN A 75 -8.14 -8.15 14.57
CA GLN A 75 -7.28 -7.58 13.53
C GLN A 75 -6.17 -6.73 14.14
N ASP A 76 -6.52 -5.91 15.13
CA ASP A 76 -5.58 -5.03 15.81
C ASP A 76 -4.55 -5.84 16.60
N ASP A 77 -4.96 -6.88 17.32
CA ASP A 77 -4.08 -7.82 18.03
C ASP A 77 -3.16 -8.57 17.08
N TRP A 78 -3.69 -9.08 15.98
CA TRP A 78 -2.88 -9.74 14.95
C TRP A 78 -1.82 -8.78 14.40
N ARG A 79 -2.21 -7.56 14.04
CA ARG A 79 -1.30 -6.54 13.52
C ARG A 79 -0.22 -6.20 14.55
N ALA A 80 -0.60 -5.92 15.79
CA ALA A 80 0.32 -5.61 16.88
C ALA A 80 1.37 -6.70 17.05
N GLY A 81 0.96 -7.97 17.02
CA GLY A 81 1.88 -9.10 17.10
C GLY A 81 2.82 -9.24 15.89
N GLN A 82 2.50 -8.67 14.73
CA GLN A 82 3.39 -8.71 13.56
C GLN A 82 4.44 -7.59 13.59
N ILE A 83 4.05 -6.39 14.01
CA ILE A 83 4.90 -5.20 13.98
C ILE A 83 5.76 -5.02 15.24
N ASP A 84 5.69 -5.92 16.19
CA ASP A 84 6.46 -5.89 17.43
C ASP A 84 7.98 -5.84 17.16
N PRO A 85 8.69 -4.77 17.57
CA PRO A 85 10.12 -4.65 17.34
C PRO A 85 10.95 -5.76 17.98
N GLU A 86 10.49 -6.36 19.08
CA GLU A 86 11.16 -7.48 19.73
C GLU A 86 11.20 -8.74 18.86
N ARG A 87 10.37 -8.81 17.83
CA ARG A 87 10.31 -9.90 16.85
C ARG A 87 11.10 -9.60 15.57
N ALA A 88 12.01 -8.63 15.60
CA ALA A 88 12.78 -8.23 14.43
C ALA A 88 13.52 -9.40 13.77
N GLY A 89 14.19 -10.23 14.55
CA GLY A 89 14.91 -11.43 14.06
C GLY A 89 16.16 -11.13 13.26
N GLU A 90 16.88 -12.19 12.89
CA GLU A 90 18.00 -12.14 11.95
C GLU A 90 17.81 -13.21 10.88
N PRO A 91 17.71 -12.83 9.60
CA PRO A 91 17.72 -11.47 9.07
C PRO A 91 16.52 -10.63 9.54
N LEU A 92 16.69 -9.30 9.52
CA LEU A 92 15.67 -8.34 9.94
C LEU A 92 14.37 -8.50 9.14
N ARG A 93 13.26 -8.67 9.83
CA ARG A 93 11.94 -8.80 9.20
C ARG A 93 11.36 -7.43 8.86
N PRO A 94 10.68 -7.25 7.72
CA PRO A 94 10.09 -5.98 7.32
C PRO A 94 8.98 -5.45 8.25
N GLN A 95 8.19 -6.36 8.83
CA GLN A 95 7.03 -5.98 9.65
C GLN A 95 7.41 -5.17 10.90
N PRO A 96 8.40 -5.55 11.72
CA PRO A 96 8.88 -4.74 12.83
C PRO A 96 9.40 -3.36 12.41
N VAL A 97 9.99 -3.23 11.21
CA VAL A 97 10.39 -1.93 10.66
C VAL A 97 9.17 -1.02 10.49
N MET A 98 8.02 -1.56 10.05
CA MET A 98 6.78 -0.79 9.94
C MET A 98 6.28 -0.35 11.33
N GLY A 99 6.49 -1.16 12.37
CA GLY A 99 6.18 -0.81 13.76
C GLY A 99 6.96 0.44 14.21
N VAL A 100 8.28 0.42 14.02
CA VAL A 100 9.14 1.57 14.34
C VAL A 100 8.72 2.82 13.56
N VAL A 101 8.37 2.66 12.28
CA VAL A 101 7.92 3.79 11.47
C VAL A 101 6.58 4.32 11.95
N ASN A 102 5.64 3.48 12.39
CA ASN A 102 4.38 3.93 12.98
C ASN A 102 4.58 4.85 14.20
N GLU A 103 5.56 4.54 15.04
CA GLU A 103 5.90 5.39 16.20
C GLU A 103 6.47 6.76 15.80
N MET A 104 7.07 6.83 14.61
CA MET A 104 7.69 8.05 14.09
C MET A 104 6.75 8.91 13.22
N LEU A 105 5.70 8.31 12.68
CA LEU A 105 4.79 8.99 11.75
C LEU A 105 4.02 10.12 12.43
N THR A 106 3.92 11.22 11.74
CA THR A 106 3.09 12.36 12.11
C THR A 106 2.09 12.71 11.02
N ASP A 107 1.11 13.53 11.33
CA ASP A 107 0.12 14.02 10.37
C ASP A 107 0.69 14.87 9.22
N HIS A 108 1.95 15.25 9.32
CA HIS A 108 2.64 16.07 8.32
C HIS A 108 3.60 15.26 7.45
N ASP A 109 3.70 13.95 7.68
CA ASP A 109 4.55 13.08 6.90
C ASP A 109 3.80 12.46 5.72
N LEU A 110 4.52 12.16 4.65
CA LEU A 110 4.04 11.38 3.52
C LEU A 110 4.84 10.10 3.42
N VAL A 111 4.17 9.03 3.06
CA VAL A 111 4.81 7.74 2.77
C VAL A 111 4.72 7.46 1.28
N VAL A 112 5.84 7.16 0.68
CA VAL A 112 5.93 6.76 -0.73
C VAL A 112 6.55 5.38 -0.80
N CYS A 113 5.91 4.46 -1.50
CA CYS A 113 6.43 3.12 -1.68
C CYS A 113 6.79 2.87 -3.13
N ASP A 114 7.88 2.20 -3.38
CA ASP A 114 8.12 1.59 -4.67
C ASP A 114 7.20 0.39 -4.87
N ALA A 115 7.19 -0.14 -6.07
CA ALA A 115 6.46 -1.36 -6.40
C ALA A 115 6.88 -2.57 -5.55
N SER A 116 6.17 -3.68 -5.71
CA SER A 116 6.48 -4.96 -5.08
C SER A 116 6.11 -5.05 -3.58
N LEU A 117 6.81 -5.88 -2.82
CA LEU A 117 6.49 -6.21 -1.43
C LEU A 117 6.51 -5.00 -0.50
N ALA A 118 7.40 -4.02 -0.73
CA ALA A 118 7.50 -2.82 0.08
C ALA A 118 6.16 -2.07 0.19
N SER A 119 5.44 -1.92 -0.92
CA SER A 119 4.11 -1.30 -0.91
C SER A 119 3.05 -2.17 -0.23
N GLY A 120 3.19 -3.49 -0.31
CA GLY A 120 2.30 -4.43 0.39
C GLY A 120 2.46 -4.33 1.91
N TRP A 121 3.69 -4.32 2.42
CA TRP A 121 3.96 -4.17 3.85
C TRP A 121 3.48 -2.82 4.38
N ALA A 122 3.78 -1.73 3.68
CA ALA A 122 3.32 -0.41 4.08
C ALA A 122 1.78 -0.33 4.14
N ALA A 123 1.08 -0.84 3.13
CA ALA A 123 -0.38 -0.83 3.09
C ALA A 123 -1.02 -1.72 4.19
N THR A 124 -0.33 -2.79 4.61
CA THR A 124 -0.85 -3.73 5.61
C THR A 124 -0.59 -3.25 7.05
N TYR A 125 0.58 -2.68 7.31
CA TYR A 125 1.07 -2.48 8.66
C TYR A 125 1.16 -1.02 9.11
N LEU A 126 1.22 -0.05 8.17
CA LEU A 126 1.20 1.36 8.57
C LEU A 126 -0.20 1.82 8.94
N THR A 127 -0.27 2.68 9.94
CA THR A 127 -1.51 3.29 10.43
C THR A 127 -1.43 4.81 10.27
N PHE A 128 -2.49 5.39 9.71
CA PHE A 128 -2.61 6.83 9.55
C PHE A 128 -3.82 7.32 10.35
N GLU A 129 -3.62 8.22 11.29
CA GLU A 129 -4.68 8.71 12.16
C GLU A 129 -5.64 9.67 11.45
N LYS A 130 -5.12 10.46 10.51
CA LYS A 130 -5.92 11.41 9.74
C LYS A 130 -6.14 10.96 8.31
N SER A 131 -7.31 11.29 7.80
CA SER A 131 -7.66 11.14 6.39
C SER A 131 -6.75 11.96 5.48
N GLY A 132 -6.73 11.60 4.22
CA GLY A 132 -5.96 12.28 3.18
C GLY A 132 -5.03 11.32 2.44
N ARG A 133 -4.35 11.85 1.43
CA ARG A 133 -3.42 11.08 0.61
C ARG A 133 -2.06 10.98 1.31
N ARG A 134 -1.94 10.05 2.25
CA ARG A 134 -0.75 9.85 3.09
C ARG A 134 0.17 8.75 2.58
N LEU A 135 -0.39 7.75 1.90
CA LEU A 135 0.33 6.64 1.30
C LEU A 135 0.21 6.73 -0.23
N ILE A 136 1.34 6.77 -0.91
CA ILE A 136 1.45 6.88 -2.36
C ILE A 136 2.23 5.65 -2.85
N ALA A 137 1.61 4.85 -3.70
CA ALA A 137 2.21 3.62 -4.22
C ALA A 137 1.74 3.34 -5.65
N PRO A 138 2.60 2.78 -6.52
CA PRO A 138 2.27 2.47 -7.91
C PRO A 138 1.52 1.15 -7.98
N ARG A 139 0.20 1.16 -7.72
CA ARG A 139 -0.63 -0.07 -7.68
C ARG A 139 -1.29 -0.44 -9.00
N GLY A 140 -1.08 0.34 -10.06
CA GLY A 140 -1.52 0.01 -11.42
C GLY A 140 -0.50 -0.84 -12.15
N LEU A 141 0.28 -0.25 -13.04
CA LEU A 141 1.34 -0.91 -13.80
C LEU A 141 2.50 -1.40 -12.91
N ALA A 142 2.71 -0.75 -11.76
CA ALA A 142 3.65 -1.15 -10.72
C ALA A 142 5.12 -1.32 -11.21
N GLY A 143 5.61 -0.36 -12.01
CA GLY A 143 7.00 -0.35 -12.47
C GLY A 143 7.98 -0.18 -11.31
N LEU A 144 9.07 -0.97 -11.29
CA LEU A 144 10.16 -0.82 -10.34
C LEU A 144 10.93 0.49 -10.58
N GLY A 145 11.47 1.09 -9.52
CA GLY A 145 12.21 2.36 -9.58
C GLY A 145 11.33 3.60 -9.61
N TRP A 146 10.03 3.44 -9.50
CA TRP A 146 9.09 4.56 -9.42
C TRP A 146 9.19 5.32 -8.10
N GLY A 147 9.57 4.64 -7.01
CA GLY A 147 9.50 5.16 -5.64
C GLY A 147 10.35 6.40 -5.41
N THR A 148 11.61 6.43 -5.87
CA THR A 148 12.53 7.54 -5.62
C THR A 148 12.08 8.84 -6.33
N PRO A 149 11.82 8.86 -7.64
CA PRO A 149 11.28 10.06 -8.28
C PRO A 149 9.89 10.47 -7.76
N ALA A 150 9.08 9.50 -7.34
CA ALA A 150 7.79 9.81 -6.73
C ALA A 150 7.91 10.45 -5.35
N ALA A 151 8.93 10.11 -4.56
CA ALA A 151 9.21 10.77 -3.29
C ALA A 151 9.57 12.25 -3.49
N ILE A 152 10.36 12.57 -4.51
CA ILE A 152 10.65 13.95 -4.94
C ILE A 152 9.36 14.67 -5.30
N GLY A 153 8.54 14.07 -6.17
CA GLY A 153 7.25 14.63 -6.59
C GLY A 153 6.28 14.82 -5.44
N ALA A 154 6.22 13.89 -4.51
CA ALA A 154 5.37 13.98 -3.32
C ALA A 154 5.78 15.14 -2.42
N TRP A 155 7.08 15.35 -2.19
CA TRP A 155 7.56 16.48 -1.42
C TRP A 155 7.25 17.81 -2.10
N LEU A 156 7.53 17.94 -3.39
CA LEU A 156 7.24 19.15 -4.15
C LEU A 156 5.74 19.47 -4.19
N GLY A 157 4.90 18.45 -4.36
CA GLY A 157 3.45 18.62 -4.44
C GLY A 157 2.75 18.84 -3.10
N SER A 158 3.41 18.53 -1.99
CA SER A 158 2.80 18.56 -0.66
C SER A 158 2.63 19.96 -0.07
N GLN A 159 3.37 20.94 -0.57
CA GLN A 159 3.36 22.33 -0.09
C GLN A 159 3.54 22.47 1.43
N GLY A 160 4.29 21.58 2.06
CA GLY A 160 4.54 21.67 3.49
C GLY A 160 4.64 20.33 4.23
N ALA A 161 4.80 19.22 3.53
CA ALA A 161 5.18 17.98 4.21
C ALA A 161 6.48 18.19 4.99
N LYS A 162 6.50 17.75 6.23
CA LYS A 162 7.70 17.82 7.08
C LYS A 162 8.80 16.94 6.51
N ARG A 163 8.43 15.74 6.06
CA ARG A 163 9.33 14.76 5.47
C ARG A 163 8.55 13.76 4.63
N VAL A 164 9.27 13.09 3.76
CA VAL A 164 8.76 11.95 2.99
C VAL A 164 9.52 10.71 3.43
N ILE A 165 8.81 9.66 3.81
CA ILE A 165 9.40 8.36 4.11
C ILE A 165 9.19 7.48 2.88
N GLN A 166 10.27 7.08 2.26
CA GLN A 166 10.26 6.20 1.09
C GLN A 166 10.57 4.76 1.50
N PHE A 167 9.79 3.81 1.01
CA PHE A 167 10.09 2.39 1.09
C PHE A 167 10.38 1.83 -0.30
N ALA A 168 11.49 1.15 -0.44
CA ALA A 168 11.84 0.45 -1.68
C ALA A 168 12.53 -0.88 -1.38
N GLY A 169 12.44 -1.83 -2.29
CA GLY A 169 13.37 -2.95 -2.34
C GLY A 169 14.67 -2.51 -3.01
N ASP A 170 15.74 -3.23 -2.75
CA ASP A 170 17.07 -3.04 -3.36
C ASP A 170 17.02 -3.00 -4.89
N GLY A 171 16.34 -3.96 -5.53
CA GLY A 171 16.18 -3.98 -6.98
C GLY A 171 15.44 -2.76 -7.51
N GLY A 172 14.34 -2.34 -6.87
CA GLY A 172 13.61 -1.13 -7.26
C GLY A 172 14.43 0.14 -7.08
N PHE A 173 15.10 0.28 -5.94
CA PHE A 173 15.94 1.43 -5.64
C PHE A 173 17.10 1.58 -6.62
N SER A 174 17.72 0.47 -7.03
CA SER A 174 18.83 0.46 -8.01
C SER A 174 18.48 1.10 -9.34
N TYR A 175 17.20 1.08 -9.76
CA TYR A 175 16.77 1.71 -11.01
C TYR A 175 16.75 3.24 -10.97
N SER A 176 16.69 3.83 -9.78
CA SER A 176 16.48 5.28 -9.63
C SER A 176 17.32 5.92 -8.51
N MET A 177 18.33 5.23 -7.98
CA MET A 177 19.18 5.76 -6.90
C MET A 177 19.94 7.03 -7.30
N GLN A 178 20.19 7.27 -8.60
CA GLN A 178 20.81 8.49 -9.08
C GLN A 178 20.00 9.76 -8.73
N GLU A 179 18.70 9.61 -8.45
CA GLU A 179 17.84 10.71 -8.01
C GLU A 179 18.19 11.24 -6.61
N LEU A 180 19.04 10.53 -5.87
CA LEU A 180 19.60 11.02 -4.60
C LEU A 180 20.37 12.33 -4.80
N GLU A 181 20.97 12.55 -5.98
CA GLU A 181 21.61 13.80 -6.33
C GLU A 181 20.63 14.97 -6.28
N VAL A 182 19.43 14.78 -6.86
CA VAL A 182 18.36 15.79 -6.86
C VAL A 182 17.90 16.06 -5.42
N MET A 183 17.66 15.02 -4.63
CA MET A 183 17.25 15.16 -3.24
C MET A 183 18.29 15.93 -2.42
N ASN A 184 19.58 15.63 -2.61
CA ASN A 184 20.67 16.32 -1.92
C ASN A 184 20.82 17.78 -2.39
N ARG A 185 20.78 18.03 -3.68
CA ARG A 185 20.89 19.38 -4.27
C ARG A 185 19.82 20.32 -3.73
N PHE A 186 18.60 19.85 -3.59
CA PHE A 186 17.47 20.64 -3.12
C PHE A 186 17.18 20.47 -1.62
N GLN A 187 18.05 19.77 -0.88
CA GLN A 187 17.93 19.53 0.57
C GLN A 187 16.54 19.02 0.96
N MET A 188 16.04 18.06 0.20
CA MET A 188 14.72 17.48 0.43
C MET A 188 14.74 16.56 1.65
N PRO A 189 13.79 16.67 2.60
CA PRO A 189 13.74 15.84 3.80
C PRO A 189 13.13 14.46 3.48
N VAL A 190 13.81 13.68 2.66
CA VAL A 190 13.41 12.33 2.29
C VAL A 190 14.22 11.31 3.09
N ILE A 191 13.55 10.36 3.72
CA ILE A 191 14.15 9.23 4.41
C ILE A 191 13.87 7.99 3.56
N SER A 192 14.91 7.41 2.96
CA SER A 192 14.78 6.20 2.15
C SER A 192 15.10 4.95 2.98
N ILE A 193 14.13 4.08 3.15
CA ILE A 193 14.25 2.79 3.84
C ILE A 193 14.29 1.70 2.77
N ILE A 194 15.46 1.08 2.61
CA ILE A 194 15.70 0.08 1.57
C ILE A 194 15.70 -1.32 2.19
N PHE A 195 14.78 -2.16 1.73
CA PHE A 195 14.77 -3.59 2.07
C PHE A 195 15.74 -4.30 1.15
N ASN A 196 16.97 -4.49 1.66
CA ASN A 196 18.06 -5.09 0.91
C ASN A 196 18.13 -6.60 1.21
N ASN A 197 17.75 -7.40 0.24
CA ASN A 197 17.76 -8.85 0.33
C ASN A 197 18.43 -9.54 -0.87
N ASP A 198 19.12 -8.76 -1.69
CA ASP A 198 19.92 -9.20 -2.84
C ASP A 198 19.12 -10.00 -3.88
N THR A 199 17.79 -9.78 -3.93
CA THR A 199 16.93 -10.52 -4.86
C THR A 199 15.67 -9.74 -5.24
N LEU A 200 15.16 -10.00 -6.46
CA LEU A 200 13.81 -9.58 -6.88
C LEU A 200 12.75 -10.44 -6.16
N GLY A 201 12.53 -10.15 -4.87
CA GLY A 201 11.77 -11.00 -3.96
C GLY A 201 10.38 -11.39 -4.45
N TRP A 202 9.61 -10.46 -5.04
CA TRP A 202 8.28 -10.78 -5.59
C TRP A 202 8.36 -11.79 -6.73
N ILE A 203 9.30 -11.59 -7.65
CA ILE A 203 9.49 -12.50 -8.80
C ILE A 203 9.93 -13.87 -8.30
N LYS A 204 10.87 -13.92 -7.34
CA LYS A 204 11.35 -15.17 -6.74
C LYS A 204 10.21 -15.94 -6.03
N HIS A 205 9.31 -15.24 -5.34
CA HIS A 205 8.12 -15.85 -4.76
C HIS A 205 7.20 -16.45 -5.82
N VAL A 206 6.95 -15.73 -6.93
CA VAL A 206 6.15 -16.26 -8.05
C VAL A 206 6.80 -17.50 -8.66
N GLN A 207 8.12 -17.48 -8.83
CA GLN A 207 8.85 -18.65 -9.35
C GLN A 207 8.78 -19.84 -8.38
N ARG A 208 8.85 -19.59 -7.09
CA ARG A 208 8.65 -20.64 -6.07
C ARG A 208 7.24 -21.23 -6.15
N ASP A 209 6.21 -20.41 -6.19
CA ASP A 209 4.83 -20.82 -5.98
C ASP A 209 4.16 -21.36 -7.26
N HIS A 210 4.65 -20.97 -8.45
CA HIS A 210 4.01 -21.28 -9.72
C HIS A 210 4.91 -21.92 -10.77
N TYR A 211 6.22 -22.07 -10.48
CA TYR A 211 7.20 -22.61 -11.44
C TYR A 211 8.13 -23.64 -10.78
N ASP A 212 7.60 -24.43 -9.82
CA ASP A 212 8.30 -25.55 -9.17
C ASP A 212 9.70 -25.15 -8.62
N GLU A 213 9.81 -23.96 -8.01
CA GLU A 213 11.07 -23.41 -7.48
C GLU A 213 12.18 -23.24 -8.54
N ASN A 214 11.81 -23.15 -9.80
CA ASN A 214 12.75 -22.93 -10.89
C ASN A 214 13.15 -21.45 -10.93
N TYR A 215 14.15 -21.09 -10.14
CA TYR A 215 14.64 -19.74 -10.00
C TYR A 215 15.51 -19.33 -11.18
N PHE A 216 15.16 -18.22 -11.81
CA PHE A 216 15.90 -17.69 -12.94
C PHE A 216 16.04 -16.17 -12.83
N SER A 217 17.28 -15.69 -12.87
CA SER A 217 17.63 -14.26 -12.98
C SER A 217 17.00 -13.36 -11.89
N THR A 218 16.83 -13.87 -10.67
CA THR A 218 16.25 -13.12 -9.56
C THR A 218 17.27 -12.61 -8.57
N ASP A 219 18.43 -13.26 -8.44
CA ASP A 219 19.46 -12.93 -7.46
C ASP A 219 20.57 -12.09 -8.09
N TYR A 220 21.14 -11.18 -7.33
CA TYR A 220 22.21 -10.30 -7.75
C TYR A 220 23.22 -10.05 -6.61
N ALA A 221 24.34 -9.39 -6.92
CA ALA A 221 25.38 -9.13 -5.95
C ALA A 221 24.92 -8.10 -4.91
N HIS A 222 25.40 -8.28 -3.69
CA HIS A 222 25.13 -7.35 -2.59
C HIS A 222 25.62 -5.94 -2.89
N ILE A 223 24.77 -4.95 -2.62
CA ILE A 223 25.10 -3.53 -2.66
C ILE A 223 24.79 -2.93 -1.29
N ASP A 224 25.75 -2.26 -0.68
CA ASP A 224 25.52 -1.51 0.55
C ASP A 224 24.97 -0.11 0.21
N PHE A 225 23.65 -0.02 0.15
CA PHE A 225 22.96 1.23 -0.14
C PHE A 225 23.07 2.29 0.97
N ALA A 226 23.55 1.92 2.16
CA ALA A 226 23.74 2.88 3.23
C ALA A 226 25.05 3.69 3.06
N THR A 227 25.99 3.19 2.23
CA THR A 227 27.25 3.84 1.95
C THR A 227 27.29 4.53 0.58
N VAL A 228 26.26 4.39 -0.25
CA VAL A 228 26.11 5.07 -1.53
C VAL A 228 25.56 6.48 -1.32
#